data_2f48339ca9a735fe95e62fb26d9a22fe
#
_entry.id   2f48339ca9a735fe95e62fb26d9a22fe
#
_cell.length_a   1.000
_cell.length_b   1.000
_cell.length_c   1.000
_cell.angle_alpha   90.00
_cell.angle_beta   90.00
_cell.angle_gamma   90.00
#
_symmetry.space_group_name_H-M   'P 1'
#
loop_
_entity.id
_entity.type
_entity.pdbx_description
1 polymer ?
#
loop_
_entity_poly.entity_id
_entity_poly.type
_entity_poly.pdbx_seq_one_letter_code
_entity_poly.pdbx_strand_id
1 'polypeptide(L)'
;MDRKIAVSGELGSGKTVLCRKLALALNMEIVSVGSIQRQLAEKYGMSTLEFNKYMETHPELDRECDNMVTLYGKEPRSLILDSRMAWYFVPDAFKLHLLVDSRIAAERIFGDRDRKNETYASVQETSLHLTARKQSEALRFKQQYGVDIDDARNYNLLIDTSHLSPEAVFNKVMEPLQEYLGKQPGD
;
A
#
# COMPACT_ATOMS: atom_id res chain seq x y z
N MET A 1 -23.32 -2.44 -7.18
CA MET A 1 -22.85 -2.63 -5.79
C MET A 1 -21.49 -2.00 -5.62
N ASP A 2 -21.31 -1.28 -4.54
CA ASP A 2 -20.06 -0.56 -4.28
C ASP A 2 -19.02 -1.52 -3.70
N ARG A 3 -17.98 -1.80 -4.45
CA ARG A 3 -16.92 -2.73 -4.07
C ARG A 3 -15.65 -1.97 -3.66
N LYS A 4 -14.97 -2.45 -2.64
CA LYS A 4 -13.69 -1.91 -2.19
C LYS A 4 -12.58 -2.93 -2.38
N ILE A 5 -11.46 -2.47 -2.90
CA ILE A 5 -10.24 -3.27 -3.05
C ILE A 5 -9.17 -2.60 -2.20
N ALA A 6 -8.77 -3.25 -1.12
CA ALA A 6 -7.69 -2.79 -0.26
C ALA A 6 -6.37 -3.37 -0.78
N VAL A 7 -5.49 -2.51 -1.28
CA VAL A 7 -4.18 -2.90 -1.79
C VAL A 7 -3.09 -2.45 -0.82
N SER A 8 -2.50 -3.41 -0.14
CA SER A 8 -1.32 -3.25 0.69
C SER A 8 -0.10 -3.90 0.02
N GLY A 9 1.06 -3.78 0.62
CA GLY A 9 2.25 -4.49 0.16
C GLY A 9 3.53 -3.72 0.42
N GLU A 10 4.65 -4.39 0.28
CA GLU A 10 5.97 -3.87 0.57
C GLU A 10 6.39 -2.72 -0.37
N LEU A 11 7.35 -1.92 0.08
CA LEU A 11 7.96 -0.90 -0.77
C LEU A 11 8.68 -1.57 -1.94
N GLY A 12 8.52 -1.03 -3.15
CA GLY A 12 9.11 -1.64 -4.35
C GLY A 12 8.36 -2.84 -4.92
N SER A 13 7.24 -3.29 -4.30
CA SER A 13 6.44 -4.41 -4.81
C SER A 13 5.61 -4.10 -6.06
N GLY A 14 5.56 -2.86 -6.52
CA GLY A 14 4.80 -2.47 -7.72
C GLY A 14 3.33 -2.12 -7.46
N LYS A 15 2.91 -1.84 -6.22
CA LYS A 15 1.52 -1.47 -5.87
C LYS A 15 0.93 -0.41 -6.77
N THR A 16 1.63 0.71 -6.95
CA THR A 16 1.13 1.84 -7.75
C THR A 16 0.84 1.43 -9.21
N VAL A 17 1.70 0.60 -9.78
CA VAL A 17 1.51 0.09 -11.15
C VAL A 17 0.28 -0.82 -11.20
N LEU A 18 0.14 -1.73 -10.24
CA LEU A 18 -1.02 -2.62 -10.15
C LEU A 18 -2.32 -1.82 -9.94
N CYS A 19 -2.34 -0.88 -9.00
CA CYS A 19 -3.53 -0.05 -8.74
C CYS A 19 -3.98 0.70 -10.00
N ARG A 20 -3.06 1.26 -10.79
CA ARG A 20 -3.38 1.92 -12.05
C ARG A 20 -3.97 0.95 -13.08
N LYS A 21 -3.40 -0.25 -13.23
CA LYS A 21 -3.94 -1.29 -14.13
C LYS A 21 -5.34 -1.74 -13.70
N LEU A 22 -5.55 -1.99 -12.42
CA LEU A 22 -6.86 -2.35 -11.87
C LEU A 22 -7.89 -1.23 -12.07
N ALA A 23 -7.50 0.02 -11.81
CA ALA A 23 -8.37 1.18 -11.98
C ALA A 23 -8.89 1.31 -13.42
N LEU A 24 -8.00 1.14 -14.39
CA LEU A 24 -8.36 1.17 -15.81
C LEU A 24 -9.25 -0.02 -16.20
N ALA A 25 -8.91 -1.22 -15.78
CA ALA A 25 -9.63 -2.44 -16.14
C ALA A 25 -11.03 -2.52 -15.51
N LEU A 26 -11.20 -1.99 -14.30
CA LEU A 26 -12.44 -2.06 -13.51
C LEU A 26 -13.24 -0.75 -13.51
N ASN A 27 -12.72 0.29 -14.17
CA ASN A 27 -13.29 1.65 -14.13
C ASN A 27 -13.52 2.14 -12.69
N MET A 28 -12.49 1.99 -11.83
CA MET A 28 -12.53 2.39 -10.43
C MET A 28 -11.53 3.52 -10.15
N GLU A 29 -11.85 4.37 -9.17
CA GLU A 29 -10.93 5.41 -8.71
C GLU A 29 -9.94 4.84 -7.67
N ILE A 30 -8.75 5.47 -7.60
CA ILE A 30 -7.70 5.13 -6.63
C ILE A 30 -7.66 6.20 -5.54
N VAL A 31 -7.70 5.78 -4.29
CA VAL A 31 -7.35 6.60 -3.12
C VAL A 31 -6.03 6.09 -2.56
N SER A 32 -4.97 6.90 -2.62
CA SER A 32 -3.62 6.51 -2.18
C SER A 32 -3.16 7.32 -0.97
N VAL A 33 -3.13 6.68 0.19
CA VAL A 33 -2.61 7.24 1.45
C VAL A 33 -1.11 7.51 1.36
N GLY A 34 -0.35 6.64 0.71
CA GLY A 34 1.08 6.88 0.49
C GLY A 34 1.37 8.14 -0.35
N SER A 35 0.45 8.53 -1.24
CA SER A 35 0.54 9.78 -1.96
C SER A 35 0.30 10.99 -1.05
N ILE A 36 -0.70 10.88 -0.18
CA ILE A 36 -1.03 11.92 0.82
C ILE A 36 0.14 12.12 1.79
N GLN A 37 0.72 11.03 2.30
CA GLN A 37 1.87 11.09 3.20
C GLN A 37 3.09 11.75 2.54
N ARG A 38 3.35 11.49 1.25
CA ARG A 38 4.45 12.18 0.53
C ARG A 38 4.21 13.67 0.38
N GLN A 39 2.98 14.09 0.09
CA GLN A 39 2.61 15.51 0.02
C GLN A 39 2.74 16.20 1.38
N LEU A 40 2.37 15.52 2.47
CA LEU A 40 2.58 16.01 3.82
C LEU A 40 4.08 16.13 4.15
N ALA A 41 4.88 15.11 3.86
CA ALA A 41 6.34 15.16 4.04
C ALA A 41 6.95 16.38 3.33
N GLU A 42 6.59 16.61 2.08
CA GLU A 42 7.03 17.77 1.30
C GLU A 42 6.60 19.09 1.95
N LYS A 43 5.36 19.18 2.41
CA LYS A 43 4.84 20.36 3.13
C LYS A 43 5.61 20.65 4.42
N TYR A 44 6.08 19.61 5.12
CA TYR A 44 6.90 19.72 6.32
C TYR A 44 8.39 19.90 6.00
N GLY A 45 8.81 19.94 4.73
CA GLY A 45 10.20 20.03 4.32
C GLY A 45 11.04 18.80 4.67
N MET A 46 10.41 17.63 4.79
CA MET A 46 11.02 16.38 5.22
C MET A 46 11.10 15.39 4.06
N SER A 47 12.14 14.55 4.06
CA SER A 47 12.15 13.32 3.25
C SER A 47 11.06 12.35 3.75
N THR A 48 10.70 11.38 2.92
CA THR A 48 9.71 10.37 3.30
C THR A 48 10.15 9.58 4.55
N LEU A 49 11.45 9.30 4.71
CA LEU A 49 11.98 8.61 5.89
C LEU A 49 11.90 9.47 7.15
N GLU A 50 12.31 10.74 7.06
CA GLU A 50 12.22 11.68 8.18
C GLU A 50 10.79 11.86 8.62
N PHE A 51 9.85 12.00 7.68
CA PHE A 51 8.43 12.12 7.98
C PHE A 51 7.87 10.85 8.63
N ASN A 52 8.27 9.66 8.19
CA ASN A 52 7.89 8.41 8.86
C ASN A 52 8.38 8.35 10.30
N LYS A 53 9.61 8.79 10.60
CA LYS A 53 10.13 8.89 11.96
C LYS A 53 9.40 9.95 12.78
N TYR A 54 9.09 11.09 12.17
CA TYR A 54 8.31 12.14 12.81
C TYR A 54 6.94 11.64 13.25
N MET A 55 6.29 10.83 12.44
CA MET A 55 5.00 10.18 12.75
C MET A 55 5.08 9.22 13.95
N GLU A 56 6.26 8.69 14.32
CA GLU A 56 6.41 7.83 15.51
C GLU A 56 6.05 8.58 16.81
N THR A 57 6.27 9.88 16.84
CA THR A 57 5.95 10.77 17.98
C THR A 57 4.68 11.61 17.75
N HIS A 58 4.06 11.50 16.58
CA HIS A 58 2.87 12.27 16.17
C HIS A 58 1.78 11.31 15.64
N PRO A 59 1.20 10.45 16.51
CA PRO A 59 0.24 9.44 16.10
C PRO A 59 -1.08 10.02 15.55
N GLU A 60 -1.34 11.31 15.74
CA GLU A 60 -2.47 12.02 15.14
C GLU A 60 -2.39 12.06 13.62
N LEU A 61 -1.18 12.08 13.03
CA LEU A 61 -1.00 12.09 11.58
C LEU A 61 -1.38 10.75 10.94
N ASP A 62 -1.01 9.62 11.58
CA ASP A 62 -1.49 8.31 11.15
C ASP A 62 -3.02 8.24 11.27
N ARG A 63 -3.60 8.66 12.40
CA ARG A 63 -5.05 8.66 12.61
C ARG A 63 -5.80 9.52 11.58
N GLU A 64 -5.25 10.65 11.18
CA GLU A 64 -5.84 11.47 10.14
C GLU A 64 -5.93 10.73 8.81
N CYS A 65 -4.83 10.09 8.38
CA CYS A 65 -4.80 9.26 7.17
C CYS A 65 -5.77 8.08 7.26
N ASP A 66 -5.83 7.41 8.39
CA ASP A 66 -6.66 6.22 8.62
C ASP A 66 -8.15 6.56 8.71
N ASN A 67 -8.50 7.71 9.28
CA ASN A 67 -9.86 8.25 9.24
C ASN A 67 -10.32 8.50 7.80
N MET A 68 -9.45 9.02 6.95
CA MET A 68 -9.75 9.18 5.52
C MET A 68 -10.06 7.83 4.86
N VAL A 69 -9.25 6.80 5.12
CA VAL A 69 -9.50 5.45 4.60
C VAL A 69 -10.86 4.93 5.05
N THR A 70 -11.18 5.13 6.33
CA THR A 70 -12.48 4.72 6.90
C THR A 70 -13.65 5.44 6.22
N LEU A 71 -13.51 6.75 5.95
CA LEU A 71 -14.54 7.52 5.26
C LEU A 71 -14.73 7.06 3.82
N TYR A 72 -13.64 6.89 3.07
CA TYR A 72 -13.70 6.34 1.70
C TYR A 72 -14.27 4.91 1.66
N GLY A 73 -14.00 4.10 2.70
CA GLY A 73 -14.59 2.78 2.83
C GLY A 73 -16.13 2.79 2.86
N LYS A 74 -16.73 3.84 3.42
CA LYS A 74 -18.18 4.02 3.54
C LYS A 74 -18.86 4.71 2.35
N GLU A 75 -18.08 5.27 1.44
CA GLU A 75 -18.67 5.97 0.27
C GLU A 75 -19.42 5.01 -0.65
N PRO A 76 -20.55 5.43 -1.23
CA PRO A 76 -21.37 4.62 -2.13
C PRO A 76 -20.79 4.58 -3.55
N ARG A 77 -19.54 4.17 -3.68
CA ARG A 77 -18.84 3.99 -4.96
C ARG A 77 -17.72 2.95 -4.84
N SER A 78 -17.38 2.29 -5.95
CA SER A 78 -16.30 1.31 -5.99
C SER A 78 -14.95 2.01 -6.00
N LEU A 79 -14.03 1.61 -5.09
CA LEU A 79 -12.73 2.24 -4.90
C LEU A 79 -11.60 1.24 -4.73
N ILE A 80 -10.43 1.61 -5.22
CA ILE A 80 -9.15 0.97 -4.90
C ILE A 80 -8.48 1.81 -3.80
N LEU A 81 -8.27 1.22 -2.64
CA LEU A 81 -7.67 1.86 -1.48
C LEU A 81 -6.20 1.41 -1.36
N ASP A 82 -5.27 2.22 -1.87
CA ASP A 82 -3.82 2.00 -1.76
C ASP A 82 -3.34 2.52 -0.39
N SER A 83 -3.42 1.66 0.62
CA SER A 83 -3.04 1.98 1.99
C SER A 83 -2.51 0.74 2.72
N ARG A 84 -1.54 0.94 3.64
CA ARG A 84 -1.02 -0.10 4.53
C ARG A 84 -2.10 -0.71 5.41
N MET A 85 -3.09 0.11 5.81
CA MET A 85 -4.09 -0.23 6.81
C MET A 85 -5.51 -0.34 6.25
N ALA A 86 -5.72 -0.23 4.92
CA ALA A 86 -7.06 -0.33 4.34
C ALA A 86 -7.74 -1.68 4.64
N TRP A 87 -6.98 -2.77 4.73
CA TRP A 87 -7.47 -4.10 5.11
C TRP A 87 -8.08 -4.14 6.51
N TYR A 88 -7.62 -3.28 7.41
CA TYR A 88 -8.08 -3.18 8.80
C TYR A 88 -9.31 -2.27 8.92
N PHE A 89 -9.27 -1.08 8.30
CA PHE A 89 -10.32 -0.07 8.40
C PHE A 89 -11.52 -0.33 7.48
N VAL A 90 -11.37 -1.17 6.46
CA VAL A 90 -12.43 -1.55 5.51
C VAL A 90 -12.50 -3.08 5.44
N PRO A 91 -13.08 -3.73 6.48
CA PRO A 91 -13.03 -5.18 6.66
C PRO A 91 -13.70 -5.96 5.52
N ASP A 92 -14.68 -5.37 4.85
CA ASP A 92 -15.44 -5.99 3.75
C ASP A 92 -14.75 -5.81 2.37
N ALA A 93 -13.60 -5.14 2.31
CA ALA A 93 -12.83 -5.00 1.09
C ALA A 93 -12.18 -6.33 0.68
N PHE A 94 -11.96 -6.52 -0.64
CA PHE A 94 -11.00 -7.53 -1.09
C PHE A 94 -9.59 -7.09 -0.70
N LYS A 95 -8.92 -7.89 0.12
CA LYS A 95 -7.65 -7.55 0.77
C LYS A 95 -6.50 -8.20 0.04
N LEU A 96 -5.74 -7.40 -0.68
CA LEU A 96 -4.57 -7.82 -1.45
C LEU A 96 -3.28 -7.31 -0.80
N HIS A 97 -2.28 -8.17 -0.69
CA HIS A 97 -0.95 -7.78 -0.25
C HIS A 97 0.13 -8.26 -1.24
N LEU A 98 1.00 -7.32 -1.63
CA LEU A 98 2.13 -7.59 -2.52
C LEU A 98 3.42 -7.72 -1.73
N LEU A 99 4.06 -8.89 -1.84
CA LEU A 99 5.38 -9.17 -1.31
C LEU A 99 6.45 -8.90 -2.36
N VAL A 100 7.67 -8.61 -1.91
CA VAL A 100 8.84 -8.52 -2.77
C VAL A 100 10.12 -8.80 -1.98
N ASP A 101 11.08 -9.49 -2.57
CA ASP A 101 12.42 -9.63 -2.01
C ASP A 101 13.06 -8.26 -1.76
N SER A 102 13.71 -8.10 -0.61
CA SER A 102 14.25 -6.81 -0.15
C SER A 102 15.32 -6.23 -1.10
N ARG A 103 16.15 -7.08 -1.71
CA ARG A 103 17.17 -6.65 -2.66
C ARG A 103 16.53 -6.21 -3.97
N ILE A 104 15.57 -6.98 -4.47
CA ILE A 104 14.81 -6.63 -5.69
C ILE A 104 14.03 -5.35 -5.48
N ALA A 105 13.43 -5.17 -4.31
CA ALA A 105 12.76 -3.93 -3.93
C ALA A 105 13.71 -2.72 -4.00
N ALA A 106 14.91 -2.85 -3.43
CA ALA A 106 15.93 -1.80 -3.44
C ALA A 106 16.41 -1.49 -4.86
N GLU A 107 16.67 -2.51 -5.68
CA GLU A 107 17.06 -2.35 -7.08
C GLU A 107 15.98 -1.62 -7.90
N ARG A 108 14.70 -1.98 -7.71
CA ARG A 108 13.56 -1.34 -8.39
C ARG A 108 13.41 0.14 -8.00
N ILE A 109 13.52 0.44 -6.71
CA ILE A 109 13.37 1.81 -6.20
C ILE A 109 14.58 2.68 -6.59
N PHE A 110 15.79 2.15 -6.51
CA PHE A 110 16.99 2.86 -6.95
C PHE A 110 16.96 3.20 -8.45
N GLY A 111 16.40 2.29 -9.28
CA GLY A 111 16.24 2.50 -10.72
C GLY A 111 15.06 3.38 -11.13
N ASP A 112 14.16 3.72 -10.21
CA ASP A 112 12.92 4.47 -10.48
C ASP A 112 13.18 5.98 -10.52
N ARG A 113 13.35 6.53 -11.73
CA ARG A 113 13.63 7.96 -11.96
C ARG A 113 12.43 8.89 -11.70
N ASP A 114 11.23 8.35 -11.56
CA ASP A 114 10.02 9.14 -11.29
C ASP A 114 9.87 9.52 -9.81
N ARG A 115 10.71 8.94 -8.93
CA ARG A 115 10.74 9.23 -7.48
C ARG A 115 11.62 10.43 -7.15
N LYS A 116 11.18 11.62 -7.54
CA LYS A 116 11.98 12.86 -7.37
C LYS A 116 12.37 13.17 -5.91
N ASN A 117 11.60 12.72 -4.93
CA ASN A 117 11.80 13.03 -3.51
C ASN A 117 12.46 11.88 -2.71
N GLU A 118 12.91 10.82 -3.39
CA GLU A 118 13.57 9.66 -2.78
C GLU A 118 14.82 9.33 -3.60
N THR A 119 15.89 10.14 -3.46
CA THR A 119 17.17 9.91 -4.16
C THR A 119 18.15 9.22 -3.23
N TYR A 120 18.83 8.20 -3.73
CA TYR A 120 19.80 7.39 -2.98
C TYR A 120 21.10 7.31 -3.77
N ALA A 121 22.24 7.21 -3.09
CA ALA A 121 23.54 7.09 -3.71
C ALA A 121 23.85 5.65 -4.18
N SER A 122 23.17 4.65 -3.64
CA SER A 122 23.38 3.23 -3.98
C SER A 122 22.17 2.35 -3.66
N VAL A 123 22.15 1.14 -4.25
CA VAL A 123 21.16 0.10 -3.91
C VAL A 123 21.26 -0.30 -2.43
N GLN A 124 22.47 -0.34 -1.86
CA GLN A 124 22.69 -0.66 -0.45
C GLN A 124 22.05 0.40 0.46
N GLU A 125 22.26 1.67 0.17
CA GLU A 125 21.64 2.77 0.90
C GLU A 125 20.12 2.69 0.78
N THR A 126 19.60 2.47 -0.43
CA THR A 126 18.17 2.26 -0.66
C THR A 126 17.62 1.15 0.23
N SER A 127 18.29 -0.01 0.26
CA SER A 127 17.89 -1.17 1.08
C SER A 127 17.82 -0.83 2.57
N LEU A 128 18.80 -0.09 3.10
CA LEU A 128 18.79 0.35 4.51
C LEU A 128 17.60 1.27 4.81
N HIS A 129 17.32 2.23 3.92
CA HIS A 129 16.20 3.15 4.07
C HIS A 129 14.85 2.43 4.00
N LEU A 130 14.68 1.47 3.07
CA LEU A 130 13.45 0.68 2.97
C LEU A 130 13.21 -0.16 4.22
N THR A 131 14.26 -0.79 4.75
CA THR A 131 14.20 -1.58 5.98
C THR A 131 13.81 -0.71 7.17
N ALA A 132 14.48 0.44 7.36
CA ALA A 132 14.17 1.38 8.42
C ALA A 132 12.72 1.88 8.34
N ARG A 133 12.24 2.20 7.13
CA ARG A 133 10.87 2.63 6.92
C ARG A 133 9.85 1.53 7.22
N LYS A 134 10.10 0.28 6.77
CA LYS A 134 9.24 -0.86 7.08
C LYS A 134 9.14 -1.09 8.59
N GLN A 135 10.26 -1.03 9.31
CA GLN A 135 10.30 -1.19 10.77
C GLN A 135 9.53 -0.07 11.48
N SER A 136 9.70 1.18 11.07
CA SER A 136 8.97 2.33 11.60
C SER A 136 7.45 2.19 11.39
N GLU A 137 7.00 1.83 10.18
CA GLU A 137 5.59 1.59 9.87
C GLU A 137 5.02 0.44 10.74
N ALA A 138 5.72 -0.70 10.84
CA ALA A 138 5.28 -1.86 11.63
C ALA A 138 5.18 -1.51 13.13
N LEU A 139 6.16 -0.78 13.67
CA LEU A 139 6.16 -0.35 15.06
C LEU A 139 4.96 0.54 15.38
N ARG A 140 4.70 1.57 14.56
CA ARG A 140 3.60 2.51 14.76
C ARG A 140 2.25 1.79 14.74
N PHE A 141 1.99 0.95 13.74
CA PHE A 141 0.72 0.24 13.65
C PHE A 141 0.54 -0.80 14.77
N LYS A 142 1.63 -1.43 15.20
CA LYS A 142 1.60 -2.32 16.38
C LYS A 142 1.25 -1.56 17.66
N GLN A 143 1.85 -0.40 17.87
CA GLN A 143 1.60 0.44 19.05
C GLN A 143 0.20 1.05 19.02
N GLN A 144 -0.25 1.52 17.87
CA GLN A 144 -1.48 2.29 17.72
C GLN A 144 -2.73 1.41 17.63
N TYR A 145 -2.64 0.25 16.97
CA TYR A 145 -3.79 -0.62 16.66
C TYR A 145 -3.62 -2.06 17.17
N GLY A 146 -2.46 -2.42 17.71
CA GLY A 146 -2.18 -3.77 18.19
C GLY A 146 -2.03 -4.83 17.08
N VAL A 147 -1.91 -4.40 15.82
CA VAL A 147 -1.89 -5.30 14.65
C VAL A 147 -0.49 -5.56 14.12
N ASP A 148 -0.33 -6.69 13.47
CA ASP A 148 0.85 -7.04 12.68
C ASP A 148 0.46 -6.95 11.19
N ILE A 149 1.06 -5.98 10.47
CA ILE A 149 0.76 -5.75 9.05
C ILE A 149 1.35 -6.83 8.12
N ASP A 150 2.30 -7.63 8.61
CA ASP A 150 2.92 -8.72 7.86
C ASP A 150 2.20 -10.07 8.08
N ASP A 151 1.16 -10.13 8.94
CA ASP A 151 0.39 -11.36 9.15
C ASP A 151 -0.43 -11.71 7.91
N ALA A 152 -0.08 -12.84 7.29
CA ALA A 152 -0.73 -13.33 6.08
C ALA A 152 -2.25 -13.53 6.21
N ARG A 153 -2.73 -13.80 7.44
CA ARG A 153 -4.16 -14.00 7.75
C ARG A 153 -5.02 -12.76 7.55
N ASN A 154 -4.39 -11.59 7.46
CA ASN A 154 -5.09 -10.33 7.22
C ASN A 154 -5.59 -10.18 5.78
N TYR A 155 -5.13 -11.02 4.85
CA TYR A 155 -5.31 -10.82 3.41
C TYR A 155 -6.03 -11.97 2.74
N ASN A 156 -6.87 -11.67 1.75
CA ASN A 156 -7.52 -12.65 0.89
C ASN A 156 -6.54 -13.21 -0.16
N LEU A 157 -5.58 -12.39 -0.58
CA LEU A 157 -4.61 -12.76 -1.60
C LEU A 157 -3.24 -12.16 -1.29
N LEU A 158 -2.20 -13.01 -1.29
CA LEU A 158 -0.80 -12.59 -1.23
C LEU A 158 -0.11 -12.97 -2.54
N ILE A 159 0.66 -12.04 -3.11
CA ILE A 159 1.44 -12.29 -4.33
C ILE A 159 2.88 -11.83 -4.11
N ASP A 160 3.82 -12.75 -4.23
CA ASP A 160 5.23 -12.42 -4.37
C ASP A 160 5.49 -11.92 -5.81
N THR A 161 5.89 -10.66 -5.92
CA THR A 161 6.14 -9.97 -7.17
C THR A 161 7.59 -9.96 -7.60
N SER A 162 8.49 -10.59 -6.83
CA SER A 162 9.94 -10.52 -7.01
C SER A 162 10.38 -10.81 -8.44
N HIS A 163 9.83 -11.86 -9.02
CA HIS A 163 10.20 -12.35 -10.35
C HIS A 163 9.06 -12.25 -11.38
N LEU A 164 8.04 -11.46 -11.08
CA LEU A 164 6.89 -11.28 -11.97
C LEU A 164 6.94 -9.95 -12.70
N SER A 165 6.54 -9.96 -13.97
CA SER A 165 6.26 -8.73 -14.70
C SER A 165 4.98 -8.07 -14.17
N PRO A 166 4.80 -6.74 -14.34
CA PRO A 166 3.57 -6.06 -13.97
C PRO A 166 2.30 -6.68 -14.57
N GLU A 167 2.40 -7.25 -15.78
CA GLU A 167 1.30 -7.93 -16.45
C GLU A 167 0.98 -9.27 -15.78
N ALA A 168 2.00 -10.03 -15.43
CA ALA A 168 1.82 -11.32 -14.74
C ALA A 168 1.21 -11.13 -13.34
N VAL A 169 1.59 -10.06 -12.62
CA VAL A 169 0.97 -9.69 -11.34
C VAL A 169 -0.49 -9.36 -11.55
N PHE A 170 -0.82 -8.50 -12.52
CA PHE A 170 -2.18 -8.10 -12.83
C PHE A 170 -3.06 -9.32 -13.14
N ASN A 171 -2.61 -10.23 -14.00
CA ASN A 171 -3.37 -11.43 -14.38
C ASN A 171 -3.62 -12.36 -13.17
N LYS A 172 -2.62 -12.53 -12.30
CA LYS A 172 -2.78 -13.33 -11.06
C LYS A 172 -3.78 -12.72 -10.06
N VAL A 173 -3.95 -11.41 -10.08
CA VAL A 173 -4.93 -10.71 -9.21
C VAL A 173 -6.33 -10.79 -9.80
N MET A 174 -6.47 -10.70 -11.12
CA MET A 174 -7.77 -10.56 -11.76
C MET A 174 -8.69 -11.78 -11.58
N GLU A 175 -8.15 -13.00 -11.59
CA GLU A 175 -8.96 -14.21 -11.43
C GLU A 175 -9.68 -14.25 -10.07
N PRO A 176 -9.00 -14.22 -8.90
CA PRO A 176 -9.67 -14.23 -7.60
C PRO A 176 -10.47 -12.95 -7.33
N LEU A 177 -10.06 -11.82 -7.93
CA LEU A 177 -10.79 -10.57 -7.80
C LEU A 177 -12.12 -10.60 -8.57
N GLN A 178 -12.18 -11.18 -9.76
CA GLN A 178 -13.43 -11.37 -10.52
C GLN A 178 -14.41 -12.26 -9.77
N GLU A 179 -13.92 -13.32 -9.13
CA GLU A 179 -14.75 -14.18 -8.27
C GLU A 179 -15.37 -13.36 -7.11
N TYR A 180 -14.55 -12.55 -6.43
CA TYR A 180 -15.04 -11.65 -5.38
C TYR A 180 -16.06 -10.64 -5.89
N LEU A 181 -15.80 -10.02 -7.04
CA LEU A 181 -16.70 -9.02 -7.63
C LEU A 181 -18.02 -9.63 -8.11
N GLY A 182 -18.02 -10.90 -8.51
CA GLY A 182 -19.20 -11.64 -8.95
C GLY A 182 -20.10 -12.16 -7.82
N LYS A 183 -19.59 -12.28 -6.58
CA LYS A 183 -20.39 -12.74 -5.43
C LYS A 183 -21.40 -11.67 -5.00
N GLN A 184 -22.61 -12.11 -4.60
CA GLN A 184 -23.59 -11.24 -3.94
C GLN A 184 -23.14 -10.97 -2.48
N PRO A 185 -23.45 -9.80 -1.88
CA PRO A 185 -23.21 -9.59 -0.45
C PRO A 185 -24.01 -10.58 0.36
N GLY A 186 -23.31 -11.45 1.12
CA GLY A 186 -23.93 -12.45 1.99
C GLY A 186 -23.76 -13.90 1.51
N ASP A 187 -23.06 -14.14 0.37
CA ASP A 187 -22.65 -15.47 -0.07
C ASP A 187 -21.36 -15.93 0.61
#